data_db8cba04d61a6af081e7073fb58ab8ef
#
_entry.id   db8cba04d61a6af081e7073fb58ab8ef
#
_cell.length_a   1.000
_cell.length_b   1.000
_cell.length_c   1.000
_cell.angle_alpha   90.00
_cell.angle_beta   90.00
_cell.angle_gamma   90.00
#
_symmetry.space_group_name_H-M   'P 1'
#
loop_
_entity.id
_entity.type
_entity.pdbx_description
1 polymer ?
#
loop_
_entity_poly.entity_id
_entity_poly.type
_entity_poly.pdbx_seq_one_letter_code
_entity_poly.pdbx_strand_id
1 'polypeptide(L)'
;GTDTTFEDLIRAGYKDWYLGIDASQTVDLTSVVWLTYYGVDQTGAMLEKDAPAAGYRLFIHSVSWMPEKKLQDHVTSDKFCYRDYLDTELFLCSGAGGENIDTVQVFEYVDKIRTDHDLHYVTIAADPYNIAGIQDRLSEICDTFILQNQSPKALSQYIEALSQHFKDGVIAYA
;
A
#
# COMPACT_ATOMS: atom_id res chain seq x y z
N GLY A 1 -17.98 5.71 -0.98
CA GLY A 1 -17.12 4.67 -0.49
C GLY A 1 -17.88 3.37 -0.41
N THR A 2 -17.23 2.28 -0.67
CA THR A 2 -17.77 0.95 -0.38
C THR A 2 -17.41 0.65 1.07
N ASP A 3 -18.32 0.07 1.85
CA ASP A 3 -18.03 -0.33 3.24
C ASP A 3 -17.09 -1.58 3.33
N THR A 4 -16.48 -1.99 2.21
CA THR A 4 -15.56 -3.13 2.14
C THR A 4 -14.23 -2.78 2.80
N THR A 5 -13.82 -3.57 3.78
CA THR A 5 -12.54 -3.40 4.48
C THR A 5 -11.50 -4.41 4.01
N PHE A 6 -10.24 -4.20 4.42
CA PHE A 6 -9.16 -5.13 4.18
C PHE A 6 -9.44 -6.50 4.80
N GLU A 7 -9.95 -6.53 6.02
CA GLU A 7 -10.30 -7.74 6.75
C GLU A 7 -11.46 -8.52 6.10
N ASP A 8 -12.42 -7.79 5.52
CA ASP A 8 -13.54 -8.44 4.80
C ASP A 8 -13.04 -9.19 3.57
N LEU A 9 -12.12 -8.61 2.81
CA LEU A 9 -11.52 -9.26 1.65
C LEU A 9 -10.71 -10.50 2.03
N ILE A 10 -9.92 -10.41 3.10
CA ILE A 10 -9.17 -11.56 3.62
C ILE A 10 -10.13 -12.68 4.03
N ARG A 11 -11.20 -12.36 4.75
CA ARG A 11 -12.23 -13.30 5.19
C ARG A 11 -12.97 -13.93 4.02
N ALA A 12 -13.21 -13.16 2.95
CA ALA A 12 -13.81 -13.63 1.70
C ALA A 12 -12.88 -14.46 0.81
N GLY A 13 -11.62 -14.69 1.23
CA GLY A 13 -10.67 -15.58 0.57
C GLY A 13 -9.74 -14.90 -0.45
N TYR A 14 -9.72 -13.57 -0.55
CA TYR A 14 -8.80 -12.85 -1.44
C TYR A 14 -7.39 -12.84 -0.86
N LYS A 15 -6.54 -13.72 -1.37
CA LYS A 15 -5.16 -13.95 -0.87
C LYS A 15 -4.08 -13.37 -1.78
N ASP A 16 -4.38 -13.13 -3.05
CA ASP A 16 -3.43 -12.63 -4.04
C ASP A 16 -3.40 -11.11 -4.03
N TRP A 17 -2.25 -10.53 -3.68
CA TRP A 17 -2.09 -9.09 -3.51
C TRP A 17 -0.90 -8.55 -4.30
N TYR A 18 -1.02 -7.31 -4.71
CA TYR A 18 0.03 -6.52 -5.37
C TYR A 18 0.43 -5.38 -4.45
N LEU A 19 1.71 -5.10 -4.34
CA LEU A 19 2.23 -4.04 -3.49
C LEU A 19 2.97 -2.99 -4.28
N GLY A 20 2.77 -1.73 -3.89
CA GLY A 20 3.60 -0.61 -4.30
C GLY A 20 4.32 -0.03 -3.08
N ILE A 21 5.62 0.22 -3.18
CA ILE A 21 6.43 0.79 -2.10
C ILE A 21 7.14 2.03 -2.61
N ASP A 22 6.85 3.16 -1.97
CA ASP A 22 7.57 4.42 -2.15
C ASP A 22 8.36 4.70 -0.88
N ALA A 23 9.69 4.56 -0.97
CA ALA A 23 10.59 4.65 0.17
C ALA A 23 11.30 6.00 0.23
N SER A 24 11.09 6.73 1.31
CA SER A 24 11.84 7.93 1.68
C SER A 24 12.78 7.66 2.86
N GLN A 25 13.86 8.42 2.98
CA GLN A 25 14.78 8.28 4.12
C GLN A 25 14.59 9.34 5.20
N THR A 26 14.35 10.59 4.85
CA THR A 26 14.58 11.69 5.79
C THR A 26 13.48 12.72 5.93
N VAL A 27 12.72 13.01 4.90
CA VAL A 27 11.79 14.16 4.91
C VAL A 27 10.37 13.73 4.56
N ASP A 28 10.21 12.90 3.55
CA ASP A 28 8.90 12.47 3.07
C ASP A 28 8.42 11.20 3.76
N LEU A 29 7.15 10.92 3.61
CA LEU A 29 6.56 9.65 4.03
C LEU A 29 7.14 8.47 3.23
N THR A 30 7.42 7.37 3.90
CA THR A 30 7.48 6.08 3.22
C THR A 30 6.10 5.49 3.21
N SER A 31 5.64 5.02 2.07
CA SER A 31 4.30 4.46 1.94
C SER A 31 4.33 3.09 1.29
N VAL A 32 3.49 2.19 1.79
CA VAL A 32 3.20 0.90 1.18
C VAL A 32 1.73 0.86 0.85
N VAL A 33 1.42 0.42 -0.36
CA VAL A 33 0.05 0.28 -0.86
C VAL A 33 -0.20 -1.18 -1.20
N TRP A 34 -1.26 -1.76 -0.66
CA TRP A 34 -1.77 -3.08 -1.01
C TRP A 34 -2.94 -2.94 -1.98
N LEU A 35 -2.92 -3.73 -3.03
CA LEU A 35 -3.91 -3.73 -4.10
C LEU A 35 -4.41 -5.14 -4.36
N THR A 36 -5.72 -5.30 -4.52
CA THR A 36 -6.32 -6.53 -5.04
C THR A 36 -7.59 -6.23 -5.80
N TYR A 37 -7.96 -7.11 -6.73
CA TYR A 37 -9.28 -7.07 -7.36
C TYR A 37 -10.22 -8.03 -6.65
N TYR A 38 -11.47 -7.62 -6.46
CA TYR A 38 -12.51 -8.45 -5.90
C TYR A 38 -13.79 -8.42 -6.73
N GLY A 39 -14.52 -9.54 -6.71
CA GLY A 39 -15.77 -9.69 -7.42
C GLY A 39 -16.92 -8.98 -6.71
N VAL A 40 -17.84 -8.43 -7.50
CA VAL A 40 -19.10 -7.86 -7.00
C VAL A 40 -20.29 -8.46 -7.75
N ASP A 41 -21.44 -8.50 -7.07
CA ASP A 41 -22.71 -8.85 -7.68
C ASP A 41 -23.33 -7.69 -8.46
N GLN A 42 -24.54 -7.87 -8.99
CA GLN A 42 -25.26 -6.86 -9.74
C GLN A 42 -25.63 -5.60 -8.93
N THR A 43 -25.64 -5.70 -7.60
CA THR A 43 -25.88 -4.57 -6.70
C THR A 43 -24.60 -3.83 -6.31
N GLY A 44 -23.43 -4.39 -6.66
CA GLY A 44 -22.11 -3.89 -6.29
C GLY A 44 -21.62 -4.40 -4.93
N ALA A 45 -22.32 -5.35 -4.32
CA ALA A 45 -21.89 -5.99 -3.07
C ALA A 45 -20.72 -6.95 -3.33
N MET A 46 -19.75 -6.97 -2.41
CA MET A 46 -18.60 -7.88 -2.45
C MET A 46 -19.04 -9.33 -2.39
N LEU A 47 -18.38 -10.18 -3.17
CA LEU A 47 -18.58 -11.61 -3.22
C LEU A 47 -17.39 -12.37 -2.62
N GLU A 48 -17.62 -13.61 -2.22
CA GLU A 48 -16.56 -14.58 -1.93
C GLU A 48 -15.67 -14.77 -3.18
N LYS A 49 -14.39 -15.08 -2.98
CA LYS A 49 -13.36 -15.14 -4.03
C LYS A 49 -13.77 -15.91 -5.29
N ASP A 50 -14.39 -17.06 -5.15
CA ASP A 50 -14.70 -17.97 -6.26
C ASP A 50 -16.17 -17.90 -6.71
N ALA A 51 -16.95 -16.96 -6.16
CA ALA A 51 -18.33 -16.77 -6.57
C ALA A 51 -18.42 -16.12 -7.97
N PRO A 52 -19.43 -16.49 -8.79
CA PRO A 52 -19.64 -15.85 -10.09
C PRO A 52 -19.92 -14.36 -9.94
N ALA A 53 -19.01 -13.52 -10.45
CA ALA A 53 -19.08 -12.08 -10.33
C ALA A 53 -19.79 -11.44 -11.53
N ALA A 54 -20.60 -10.41 -11.27
CA ALA A 54 -21.17 -9.55 -12.28
C ALA A 54 -20.19 -8.48 -12.76
N GLY A 55 -19.20 -8.15 -11.92
CA GLY A 55 -18.15 -7.20 -12.20
C GLY A 55 -17.01 -7.31 -11.17
N TYR A 56 -16.02 -6.43 -11.32
CA TYR A 56 -14.86 -6.39 -10.41
C TYR A 56 -14.61 -4.96 -9.95
N ARG A 57 -14.07 -4.83 -8.74
CA ARG A 57 -13.55 -3.59 -8.20
C ARG A 57 -12.11 -3.75 -7.77
N LEU A 58 -11.34 -2.66 -7.84
CA LEU A 58 -9.99 -2.56 -7.31
C LEU A 58 -10.07 -2.03 -5.89
N PHE A 59 -9.58 -2.80 -4.94
CA PHE A 59 -9.41 -2.37 -3.56
C PHE A 59 -8.00 -1.84 -3.34
N ILE A 60 -7.90 -0.72 -2.63
CA ILE A 60 -6.63 -0.07 -2.28
C ILE A 60 -6.61 0.16 -0.77
N HIS A 61 -5.56 -0.32 -0.13
CA HIS A 61 -5.25 -0.02 1.26
C HIS A 61 -3.82 0.51 1.34
N SER A 62 -3.59 1.53 2.14
CA SER A 62 -2.27 2.13 2.28
C SER A 62 -1.88 2.34 3.74
N VAL A 63 -0.59 2.16 4.01
CA VAL A 63 0.02 2.46 5.30
C VAL A 63 1.28 3.28 5.07
N SER A 64 1.52 4.25 5.92
CA SER A 64 2.66 5.16 5.79
C SER A 64 3.49 5.21 7.07
N TRP A 65 4.76 5.55 6.91
CA TRP A 65 5.71 5.76 8.02
C TRP A 65 6.32 7.14 7.90
N MET A 66 6.51 7.78 9.05
CA MET A 66 7.10 9.10 9.20
C MET A 66 8.20 9.07 10.27
N PRO A 67 9.34 9.75 10.08
CA PRO A 67 10.30 9.92 11.16
C PRO A 67 9.66 10.67 12.34
N GLU A 68 9.80 10.15 13.55
CA GLU A 68 9.13 10.70 14.73
C GLU A 68 9.40 12.20 14.94
N LYS A 69 10.65 12.64 14.74
CA LYS A 69 11.03 14.05 14.90
C LYS A 69 10.45 14.97 13.82
N LYS A 70 9.94 14.42 12.72
CA LYS A 70 9.38 15.19 11.59
C LYS A 70 7.88 15.44 11.72
N LEU A 71 7.20 14.75 12.62
CA LEU A 71 5.75 14.88 12.77
C LEU A 71 5.30 16.34 12.93
N GLN A 72 5.96 17.12 13.77
CA GLN A 72 5.56 18.51 14.01
C GLN A 72 5.85 19.42 12.80
N ASP A 73 6.95 19.18 12.10
CA ASP A 73 7.30 19.92 10.89
C ASP A 73 6.25 19.70 9.81
N HIS A 74 5.83 18.45 9.61
CA HIS A 74 4.80 18.08 8.62
C HIS A 74 3.42 18.63 8.99
N VAL A 75 3.01 18.56 10.26
CA VAL A 75 1.75 19.18 10.69
C VAL A 75 1.73 20.67 10.36
N THR A 76 2.86 21.35 10.49
CA THR A 76 2.98 22.79 10.23
C THR A 76 3.03 23.11 8.73
N SER A 77 3.83 22.36 7.95
CA SER A 77 4.03 22.61 6.52
C SER A 77 2.81 22.22 5.69
N ASP A 78 2.25 21.05 5.96
CA ASP A 78 1.22 20.45 5.12
C ASP A 78 -0.19 20.88 5.55
N LYS A 79 -0.31 21.51 6.73
CA LYS A 79 -1.59 21.91 7.35
C LYS A 79 -2.57 20.74 7.51
N PHE A 80 -2.02 19.56 7.78
CA PHE A 80 -2.76 18.31 7.91
C PHE A 80 -2.56 17.72 9.31
N CYS A 81 -3.61 17.17 9.91
CA CYS A 81 -3.55 16.58 11.24
C CYS A 81 -3.10 15.11 11.19
N TYR A 82 -1.80 14.88 11.00
CA TYR A 82 -1.24 13.53 10.96
C TYR A 82 -1.48 12.73 12.24
N ARG A 83 -1.69 13.39 13.38
CA ARG A 83 -1.91 12.75 14.68
C ARG A 83 -3.19 11.91 14.73
N ASP A 84 -4.18 12.26 13.92
CA ASP A 84 -5.47 11.55 13.89
C ASP A 84 -5.35 10.15 13.22
N TYR A 85 -4.25 9.91 12.52
CA TYR A 85 -3.98 8.67 11.79
C TYR A 85 -2.89 7.82 12.43
N LEU A 86 -2.32 8.27 13.57
CA LEU A 86 -1.27 7.51 14.24
C LEU A 86 -1.80 6.14 14.71
N ASP A 87 -0.93 5.13 14.55
CA ASP A 87 -1.17 3.74 14.93
C ASP A 87 -2.29 3.02 14.14
N THR A 88 -2.83 3.68 13.11
CA THR A 88 -3.79 3.07 12.17
C THR A 88 -3.22 2.99 10.76
N GLU A 89 -3.08 4.12 10.09
CA GLU A 89 -2.55 4.23 8.72
C GLU A 89 -1.20 4.95 8.66
N LEU A 90 -0.81 5.60 9.75
CA LEU A 90 0.46 6.29 9.91
C LEU A 90 1.20 5.78 11.14
N PHE A 91 2.42 5.27 10.95
CA PHE A 91 3.31 4.85 12.01
C PHE A 91 4.50 5.80 12.15
N LEU A 92 4.87 6.09 13.39
CA LEU A 92 6.12 6.79 13.67
C LEU A 92 7.26 5.78 13.64
N CYS A 93 8.27 6.08 12.85
CA CYS A 93 9.43 5.22 12.69
C CYS A 93 10.64 5.89 13.32
N SER A 94 11.26 5.21 14.29
CA SER A 94 12.43 5.69 15.00
C SER A 94 13.68 4.99 14.46
N GLY A 95 14.11 5.33 13.27
CA GLY A 95 15.48 5.07 12.82
C GLY A 95 16.48 5.83 13.69
N ALA A 96 17.77 5.72 13.43
CA ALA A 96 18.84 6.31 14.23
C ALA A 96 18.51 7.75 14.68
N GLY A 97 18.20 7.93 15.97
CA GLY A 97 17.85 9.22 16.56
C GLY A 97 16.48 9.79 16.21
N GLY A 98 15.57 9.04 15.56
CA GLY A 98 14.22 9.48 15.17
C GLY A 98 14.17 10.45 13.99
N GLU A 99 15.27 10.57 13.23
CA GLU A 99 15.39 11.49 12.10
C GLU A 99 15.17 10.83 10.75
N ASN A 100 15.33 9.50 10.69
CA ASN A 100 15.25 8.70 9.47
C ASN A 100 14.21 7.60 9.61
N ILE A 101 13.69 7.16 8.48
CA ILE A 101 12.85 5.97 8.41
C ILE A 101 13.74 4.73 8.46
N ASP A 102 13.40 3.80 9.33
CA ASP A 102 14.00 2.46 9.34
C ASP A 102 13.25 1.55 8.38
N THR A 103 13.83 1.32 7.21
CA THR A 103 13.24 0.47 6.17
C THR A 103 13.08 -0.98 6.61
N VAL A 104 13.85 -1.43 7.61
CA VAL A 104 13.69 -2.78 8.20
C VAL A 104 12.34 -2.89 8.91
N GLN A 105 11.91 -1.88 9.66
CA GLN A 105 10.59 -1.87 10.30
C GLN A 105 9.46 -1.89 9.26
N VAL A 106 9.64 -1.21 8.13
CA VAL A 106 8.68 -1.26 7.01
C VAL A 106 8.57 -2.67 6.45
N PHE A 107 9.71 -3.31 6.19
CA PHE A 107 9.74 -4.70 5.74
C PHE A 107 9.08 -5.66 6.74
N GLU A 108 9.42 -5.55 8.02
CA GLU A 108 8.87 -6.40 9.08
C GLU A 108 7.34 -6.28 9.17
N TYR A 109 6.81 -5.08 8.98
CA TYR A 109 5.37 -4.87 8.92
C TYR A 109 4.74 -5.55 7.70
N VAL A 110 5.33 -5.37 6.51
CA VAL A 110 4.86 -5.99 5.26
C VAL A 110 4.86 -7.51 5.36
N ASP A 111 5.93 -8.10 5.90
CA ASP A 111 6.04 -9.55 6.07
C ASP A 111 5.11 -10.07 7.18
N LYS A 112 4.90 -9.30 8.25
CA LYS A 112 3.95 -9.63 9.30
C LYS A 112 2.52 -9.69 8.76
N ILE A 113 2.06 -8.70 7.99
CA ILE A 113 0.74 -8.71 7.36
C ILE A 113 0.60 -9.94 6.45
N ARG A 114 1.63 -10.26 5.67
CA ARG A 114 1.65 -11.45 4.81
C ARG A 114 1.47 -12.74 5.59
N THR A 115 2.22 -12.90 6.66
CA THR A 115 2.22 -14.14 7.46
C THR A 115 0.98 -14.27 8.33
N ASP A 116 0.56 -13.20 8.98
CA ASP A 116 -0.62 -13.22 9.88
C ASP A 116 -1.91 -13.53 9.13
N HIS A 117 -2.02 -13.12 7.87
CA HIS A 117 -3.22 -13.30 7.05
C HIS A 117 -3.07 -14.34 5.94
N ASP A 118 -1.93 -15.04 5.89
CA ASP A 118 -1.62 -16.03 4.86
C ASP A 118 -1.81 -15.45 3.45
N LEU A 119 -1.20 -14.27 3.21
CA LEU A 119 -1.27 -13.58 1.93
C LEU A 119 -0.18 -14.06 0.98
N HIS A 120 -0.52 -14.04 -0.30
CA HIS A 120 0.40 -14.29 -1.40
C HIS A 120 0.67 -12.97 -2.12
N TYR A 121 1.92 -12.49 -2.08
CA TYR A 121 2.33 -11.32 -2.83
C TYR A 121 2.74 -11.73 -4.24
N VAL A 122 1.88 -11.42 -5.22
CA VAL A 122 2.11 -11.73 -6.63
C VAL A 122 3.22 -10.82 -7.17
N THR A 123 3.12 -9.52 -6.89
CA THR A 123 4.13 -8.56 -7.35
C THR A 123 4.36 -7.51 -6.26
N ILE A 124 5.62 -7.17 -6.06
CA ILE A 124 6.03 -5.98 -5.32
C ILE A 124 6.76 -5.05 -6.27
N ALA A 125 6.24 -3.83 -6.45
CA ALA A 125 6.90 -2.77 -7.20
C ALA A 125 7.41 -1.70 -6.22
N ALA A 126 8.67 -1.31 -6.33
CA ALA A 126 9.28 -0.33 -5.45
C ALA A 126 10.08 0.72 -6.22
N ASP A 127 10.15 1.94 -5.65
CA ASP A 127 11.11 2.94 -6.10
C ASP A 127 12.53 2.41 -5.91
N PRO A 128 13.41 2.51 -6.90
CA PRO A 128 14.81 2.08 -6.77
C PRO A 128 15.61 2.86 -5.72
N TYR A 129 15.14 4.06 -5.35
CA TYR A 129 15.79 4.87 -4.33
C TYR A 129 15.39 4.39 -2.92
N ASN A 130 16.35 4.40 -2.01
CA ASN A 130 16.16 4.09 -0.57
C ASN A 130 15.67 2.68 -0.23
N ILE A 131 15.53 1.78 -1.21
CA ILE A 131 15.04 0.40 -1.00
C ILE A 131 16.18 -0.63 -0.85
N ALA A 132 17.42 -0.27 -1.16
CA ALA A 132 18.55 -1.20 -1.24
C ALA A 132 18.75 -2.07 0.00
N GLY A 133 18.46 -1.54 1.20
CA GLY A 133 18.61 -2.28 2.46
C GLY A 133 17.62 -3.43 2.67
N ILE A 134 16.51 -3.45 1.94
CA ILE A 134 15.46 -4.47 2.08
C ILE A 134 15.06 -5.11 0.74
N GLN A 135 15.70 -4.73 -0.36
CA GLN A 135 15.35 -5.20 -1.70
C GLN A 135 15.37 -6.73 -1.82
N ASP A 136 16.45 -7.37 -1.37
CA ASP A 136 16.61 -8.81 -1.46
C ASP A 136 15.52 -9.53 -0.65
N ARG A 137 15.27 -9.04 0.58
CA ARG A 137 14.23 -9.59 1.46
C ARG A 137 12.83 -9.44 0.87
N LEU A 138 12.51 -8.31 0.21
CA LEU A 138 11.24 -8.11 -0.50
C LEU A 138 11.10 -9.06 -1.67
N SER A 139 12.18 -9.30 -2.41
CA SER A 139 12.18 -10.23 -3.55
C SER A 139 11.95 -11.69 -3.14
N GLU A 140 12.29 -12.05 -1.90
CA GLU A 140 12.10 -13.41 -1.36
C GLU A 140 10.64 -13.70 -0.96
N ILE A 141 9.83 -12.66 -0.73
CA ILE A 141 8.44 -12.80 -0.26
C ILE A 141 7.38 -12.57 -1.33
N CYS A 142 7.77 -12.41 -2.60
CA CYS A 142 6.85 -12.24 -3.72
C CYS A 142 7.29 -13.07 -4.94
N ASP A 143 6.37 -13.29 -5.88
CA ASP A 143 6.70 -14.00 -7.11
C ASP A 143 7.52 -13.12 -8.08
N THR A 144 7.21 -11.83 -8.13
CA THR A 144 7.89 -10.86 -9.01
C THR A 144 8.22 -9.59 -8.26
N PHE A 145 9.50 -9.21 -8.26
CA PHE A 145 9.95 -7.93 -7.72
C PHE A 145 10.36 -6.97 -8.84
N ILE A 146 9.85 -5.74 -8.82
CA ILE A 146 10.07 -4.73 -9.86
C ILE A 146 10.62 -3.45 -9.26
N LEU A 147 11.74 -2.96 -9.77
CA LEU A 147 12.20 -1.60 -9.53
C LEU A 147 11.53 -0.66 -10.55
N GLN A 148 10.58 0.14 -10.08
CA GLN A 148 9.78 1.02 -10.90
C GLN A 148 10.38 2.42 -10.97
N ASN A 149 10.79 2.84 -12.15
CA ASN A 149 11.21 4.22 -12.37
C ASN A 149 10.01 5.17 -12.25
N GLN A 150 10.14 6.18 -11.39
CA GLN A 150 9.09 7.16 -11.10
C GLN A 150 9.12 8.41 -11.97
N SER A 151 9.86 8.41 -13.09
CA SER A 151 9.81 9.55 -14.01
C SER A 151 8.40 9.77 -14.58
N PRO A 152 8.00 11.03 -14.85
CA PRO A 152 6.67 11.32 -15.40
C PRO A 152 6.35 10.52 -16.68
N LYS A 153 7.34 10.28 -17.51
CA LYS A 153 7.22 9.48 -18.73
C LYS A 153 6.94 8.01 -18.44
N ALA A 154 7.59 7.45 -17.41
CA ALA A 154 7.41 6.05 -17.04
C ALA A 154 6.07 5.79 -16.35
N LEU A 155 5.55 6.78 -15.62
CA LEU A 155 4.32 6.64 -14.84
C LEU A 155 3.06 7.06 -15.57
N SER A 156 3.15 7.87 -16.66
CA SER A 156 1.98 8.50 -17.29
C SER A 156 0.87 7.51 -17.65
N GLN A 157 1.22 6.39 -18.28
CA GLN A 157 0.24 5.38 -18.68
C GLN A 157 -0.48 4.73 -17.49
N TYR A 158 0.21 4.54 -16.36
CA TYR A 158 -0.37 3.96 -15.14
C TYR A 158 -1.27 4.97 -14.43
N ILE A 159 -0.87 6.24 -14.41
CA ILE A 159 -1.67 7.35 -13.86
C ILE A 159 -2.96 7.53 -14.67
N GLU A 160 -2.88 7.46 -16.00
CA GLU A 160 -4.05 7.53 -16.88
C GLU A 160 -5.01 6.36 -16.64
N ALA A 161 -4.49 5.12 -16.52
CA ALA A 161 -5.30 3.94 -16.23
C ALA A 161 -5.97 4.05 -14.85
N LEU A 162 -5.23 4.46 -13.83
CA LEU A 162 -5.78 4.67 -12.49
C LEU A 162 -6.85 5.77 -12.48
N SER A 163 -6.61 6.88 -13.18
CA SER A 163 -7.58 7.97 -13.32
C SER A 163 -8.86 7.51 -14.00
N GLN A 164 -8.76 6.61 -14.99
CA GLN A 164 -9.93 6.03 -15.64
C GLN A 164 -10.71 5.14 -14.67
N HIS A 165 -10.04 4.30 -13.89
CA HIS A 165 -10.71 3.47 -12.87
C HIS A 165 -11.47 4.30 -11.82
N PHE A 166 -10.92 5.46 -11.43
CA PHE A 166 -11.65 6.40 -10.56
C PHE A 166 -12.92 6.94 -11.22
N LYS A 167 -12.85 7.34 -12.49
CA LYS A 167 -14.00 7.84 -13.25
C LYS A 167 -15.08 6.78 -13.43
N ASP A 168 -14.68 5.55 -13.65
CA ASP A 168 -15.58 4.40 -13.86
C ASP A 168 -16.18 3.88 -12.53
N GLY A 169 -15.76 4.43 -11.38
CA GLY A 169 -16.23 4.00 -10.06
C GLY A 169 -15.82 2.58 -9.70
N VAL A 170 -14.72 2.09 -10.27
CA VAL A 170 -14.21 0.73 -10.04
C VAL A 170 -13.37 0.65 -8.77
N ILE A 171 -12.89 1.79 -8.24
CA ILE A 171 -11.99 1.80 -7.08
C ILE A 171 -12.78 1.85 -5.79
N ALA A 172 -12.44 0.93 -4.88
CA ALA A 172 -12.76 0.97 -3.47
C ALA A 172 -11.48 1.24 -2.65
N TYR A 173 -11.57 2.08 -1.64
CA TYR A 173 -10.46 2.37 -0.73
C TYR A 173 -10.97 2.38 0.71
N ALA A 174 -10.12 1.91 1.60
CA ALA A 174 -10.30 1.94 3.05
C ALA A 174 -9.20 2.79 3.67
#